data_83f6be719e0d02ffa7a329318e4032ef
#
_entry.id   83f6be719e0d02ffa7a329318e4032ef
#
_cell.length_a   1.000
_cell.length_b   1.000
_cell.length_c   1.000
_cell.angle_alpha   90.00
_cell.angle_beta   90.00
_cell.angle_gamma   90.00
#
_symmetry.space_group_name_H-M   'P 1'
#
loop_
_entity.id
_entity.type
_entity.pdbx_description
1 polymer ?
#
loop_
_entity_poly.entity_id
_entity_poly.type
_entity_poly.pdbx_seq_one_letter_code
_entity_poly.pdbx_strand_id
1 'polypeptide(L)'
;TSRTPLIFRDDKYRLAELCLKSFRESLGSLKVKLYALLDNCPQEYEHLLTRHFDDDSLELIRLDGVGNPATLMKQIEILLGQNSSDLVYFAEDDYFYLPNQFREMVEFARSRDDVHFVSPYDHPDYYTRRLHQYPSRVVTFGSRHWRTTGVTNMTFLTKKQVLMEAHRVFKTYTRRNRGILIWLSLTKHKALNPIYAFPYLMHERRTFKKLARSWLSCWRHILFGRRWNLWVPMPSIATHMEKTALAPCVDWIGTIRAEVGPLQELMQETTGANGGRDAM
;
A
#
# COMPACT_ATOMS: atom_id res chain seq x y z
N THR A 1 -11.72 -11.77 -8.55
CA THR A 1 -11.88 -11.91 -7.12
C THR A 1 -12.39 -10.59 -6.60
N SER A 2 -13.62 -10.56 -6.06
CA SER A 2 -14.16 -9.37 -5.42
C SER A 2 -13.30 -9.08 -4.18
N ARG A 3 -12.80 -7.87 -4.08
CA ARG A 3 -12.11 -7.37 -2.89
C ARG A 3 -13.17 -7.15 -1.82
N THR A 4 -13.27 -8.10 -0.89
CA THR A 4 -14.24 -8.02 0.19
C THR A 4 -13.49 -7.57 1.44
N PRO A 5 -13.85 -6.44 2.05
CA PRO A 5 -13.29 -6.03 3.33
C PRO A 5 -13.42 -7.13 4.39
N LEU A 6 -12.49 -7.18 5.32
CA LEU A 6 -12.50 -8.16 6.42
C LEU A 6 -13.71 -7.93 7.33
N ILE A 7 -13.95 -6.65 7.67
CA ILE A 7 -15.03 -6.16 8.51
C ILE A 7 -15.67 -4.92 7.88
N PHE A 8 -16.81 -4.47 8.36
CA PHE A 8 -17.51 -3.27 7.90
C PHE A 8 -17.72 -3.23 6.38
N ARG A 9 -18.24 -4.34 5.80
CA ARG A 9 -18.37 -4.50 4.35
C ARG A 9 -19.17 -3.39 3.68
N ASP A 10 -20.20 -2.92 4.36
CA ASP A 10 -21.14 -1.93 3.87
C ASP A 10 -20.93 -0.55 4.50
N ASP A 11 -19.95 -0.42 5.39
CA ASP A 11 -19.61 0.81 6.11
C ASP A 11 -18.13 1.18 5.91
N LYS A 12 -17.85 1.82 4.78
CA LYS A 12 -16.49 2.29 4.46
C LYS A 12 -15.98 3.36 5.43
N TYR A 13 -16.89 4.15 6.03
CA TYR A 13 -16.48 5.17 6.97
C TYR A 13 -15.88 4.57 8.24
N ARG A 14 -16.58 3.58 8.84
CA ARG A 14 -16.04 2.86 10.02
C ARG A 14 -14.74 2.12 9.72
N LEU A 15 -14.60 1.54 8.51
CA LEU A 15 -13.35 0.91 8.10
C LEU A 15 -12.21 1.94 8.01
N ALA A 16 -12.46 3.09 7.38
CA ALA A 16 -11.48 4.18 7.28
C ALA A 16 -11.13 4.75 8.66
N GLU A 17 -12.11 4.91 9.56
CA GLU A 17 -11.89 5.35 10.95
C GLU A 17 -10.95 4.41 11.70
N LEU A 18 -11.19 3.11 11.65
CA LEU A 18 -10.34 2.11 12.29
C LEU A 18 -8.91 2.14 11.72
N CYS A 19 -8.78 2.19 10.39
CA CYS A 19 -7.49 2.25 9.73
C CYS A 19 -6.72 3.54 10.06
N LEU A 20 -7.39 4.69 10.04
CA LEU A 20 -6.79 5.98 10.38
C LEU A 20 -6.35 6.05 11.84
N LYS A 21 -7.20 5.57 12.78
CA LYS A 21 -6.85 5.45 14.20
C LYS A 21 -5.60 4.60 14.39
N SER A 22 -5.56 3.40 13.82
CA SER A 22 -4.41 2.50 13.92
C SER A 22 -3.14 3.11 13.31
N PHE A 23 -3.27 3.83 12.18
CA PHE A 23 -2.17 4.56 11.56
C PHE A 23 -1.62 5.62 12.52
N ARG A 24 -2.50 6.45 13.12
CA ARG A 24 -2.10 7.48 14.09
C ARG A 24 -1.37 6.88 15.30
N GLU A 25 -1.85 5.77 15.83
CA GLU A 25 -1.22 5.04 16.94
C GLU A 25 0.13 4.43 16.53
N SER A 26 0.25 3.95 15.30
CA SER A 26 1.51 3.42 14.76
C SER A 26 2.62 4.46 14.68
N LEU A 27 2.29 5.72 14.43
CA LEU A 27 3.26 6.83 14.39
C LEU A 27 3.90 7.10 15.75
N GLY A 28 3.21 6.84 16.86
CA GLY A 28 3.70 7.13 18.21
C GLY A 28 4.08 8.60 18.37
N SER A 29 5.34 8.87 18.73
CA SER A 29 5.88 10.21 18.93
C SER A 29 6.53 10.84 17.67
N LEU A 30 6.39 10.21 16.51
CA LEU A 30 6.89 10.79 15.25
C LEU A 30 6.10 12.06 14.90
N LYS A 31 6.82 13.12 14.56
CA LYS A 31 6.23 14.32 13.98
C LYS A 31 6.02 14.10 12.49
N VAL A 32 4.79 14.25 12.02
CA VAL A 32 4.41 14.07 10.63
C VAL A 32 3.59 15.25 10.14
N LYS A 33 3.61 15.52 8.84
CA LYS A 33 2.64 16.36 8.14
C LYS A 33 1.84 15.44 7.23
N LEU A 34 0.53 15.39 7.44
CA LEU A 34 -0.41 14.59 6.66
C LEU A 34 -1.08 15.48 5.61
N TYR A 35 -0.97 15.10 4.34
CA TYR A 35 -1.73 15.66 3.23
C TYR A 35 -2.84 14.67 2.87
N ALA A 36 -4.07 14.97 3.24
CA ALA A 36 -5.21 14.10 2.98
C ALA A 36 -5.94 14.53 1.71
N LEU A 37 -5.88 13.70 0.67
CA LEU A 37 -6.56 13.93 -0.60
C LEU A 37 -7.95 13.28 -0.57
N LEU A 38 -8.98 14.10 -0.58
CA LEU A 38 -10.38 13.69 -0.53
C LEU A 38 -11.01 13.79 -1.93
N ASP A 39 -10.94 12.69 -2.70
CA ASP A 39 -11.43 12.65 -4.07
C ASP A 39 -12.91 12.25 -4.11
N ASN A 40 -13.79 13.24 -4.22
CA ASN A 40 -15.26 13.08 -4.17
C ASN A 40 -15.72 12.34 -2.88
N CYS A 41 -15.06 12.61 -1.75
CA CYS A 41 -15.41 12.04 -0.46
C CYS A 41 -16.52 12.88 0.22
N PRO A 42 -17.45 12.25 0.95
CA PRO A 42 -18.39 12.96 1.84
C PRO A 42 -17.67 13.82 2.88
N GLN A 43 -18.33 14.90 3.31
CA GLN A 43 -17.73 15.87 4.24
C GLN A 43 -17.35 15.25 5.60
N GLU A 44 -18.04 14.21 6.01
CA GLU A 44 -17.79 13.48 7.26
C GLU A 44 -16.36 12.93 7.37
N TYR A 45 -15.68 12.64 6.25
CA TYR A 45 -14.28 12.20 6.24
C TYR A 45 -13.31 13.30 6.69
N GLU A 46 -13.65 14.58 6.54
CA GLU A 46 -12.86 15.67 7.10
C GLU A 46 -12.88 15.66 8.63
N HIS A 47 -14.08 15.49 9.21
CA HIS A 47 -14.23 15.37 10.65
C HIS A 47 -13.48 14.15 11.21
N LEU A 48 -13.42 13.08 10.44
CA LEU A 48 -12.62 11.91 10.81
C LEU A 48 -11.12 12.25 10.89
N LEU A 49 -10.60 12.94 9.89
CA LEU A 49 -9.19 13.33 9.84
C LEU A 49 -8.81 14.34 10.93
N THR A 50 -9.62 15.38 11.14
CA THR A 50 -9.40 16.42 12.17
C THR A 50 -9.52 15.88 13.60
N ARG A 51 -10.20 14.77 13.82
CA ARG A 51 -10.26 14.10 15.12
C ARG A 51 -8.94 13.45 15.52
N HIS A 52 -8.14 13.02 14.55
CA HIS A 52 -6.90 12.29 14.78
C HIS A 52 -5.63 13.10 14.54
N PHE A 53 -5.70 14.22 13.81
CA PHE A 53 -4.56 15.07 13.48
C PHE A 53 -4.90 16.53 13.72
N ASP A 54 -3.99 17.25 14.37
CA ASP A 54 -4.11 18.68 14.64
C ASP A 54 -3.91 19.50 13.35
N ASP A 55 -4.45 20.72 13.31
CA ASP A 55 -4.39 21.61 12.15
C ASP A 55 -2.97 21.87 11.65
N ASP A 56 -1.99 21.96 12.55
CA ASP A 56 -0.57 22.15 12.18
C ASP A 56 0.01 20.93 11.47
N SER A 57 -0.53 19.73 11.74
CA SER A 57 -0.05 18.45 11.20
C SER A 57 -0.88 17.93 10.03
N LEU A 58 -2.03 18.55 9.73
CA LEU A 58 -2.98 18.13 8.70
C LEU A 58 -3.16 19.19 7.63
N GLU A 59 -3.24 18.76 6.37
CA GLU A 59 -3.67 19.57 5.25
C GLU A 59 -4.70 18.79 4.42
N LEU A 60 -5.92 19.32 4.35
CA LEU A 60 -7.03 18.72 3.61
C LEU A 60 -7.05 19.25 2.18
N ILE A 61 -7.07 18.36 1.20
CA ILE A 61 -7.07 18.71 -0.23
C ILE A 61 -8.27 18.01 -0.88
N ARG A 62 -9.29 18.80 -1.23
CA ARG A 62 -10.49 18.32 -1.93
C ARG A 62 -10.19 18.17 -3.42
N LEU A 63 -10.67 17.09 -4.00
CA LEU A 63 -10.61 16.81 -5.43
C LEU A 63 -12.01 16.42 -5.92
N ASP A 64 -12.31 16.76 -7.17
CA ASP A 64 -13.66 16.63 -7.76
C ASP A 64 -13.78 15.35 -8.62
N GLY A 65 -13.52 14.18 -8.02
CA GLY A 65 -13.69 12.90 -8.71
C GLY A 65 -12.67 12.68 -9.84
N VAL A 66 -11.42 13.10 -9.63
CA VAL A 66 -10.36 12.99 -10.65
C VAL A 66 -9.87 11.54 -10.84
N GLY A 67 -10.14 10.68 -9.87
CA GLY A 67 -9.83 9.25 -9.86
C GLY A 67 -8.38 8.92 -9.59
N ASN A 68 -8.12 7.66 -9.22
CA ASN A 68 -6.83 7.18 -8.71
C ASN A 68 -5.58 7.61 -9.50
N PRO A 69 -5.56 7.66 -10.86
CA PRO A 69 -4.35 8.08 -11.57
C PRO A 69 -3.98 9.54 -11.34
N ALA A 70 -4.95 10.42 -11.33
CA ALA A 70 -4.72 11.85 -11.13
C ALA A 70 -4.42 12.13 -9.65
N THR A 71 -5.11 11.45 -8.73
CA THR A 71 -4.86 11.51 -7.28
C THR A 71 -3.43 11.10 -6.96
N LEU A 72 -2.93 9.99 -7.50
CA LEU A 72 -1.52 9.58 -7.31
C LEU A 72 -0.53 10.64 -7.83
N MET A 73 -0.80 11.23 -9.01
CA MET A 73 0.07 12.28 -9.54
C MET A 73 0.07 13.52 -8.65
N LYS A 74 -1.09 13.87 -8.09
CA LYS A 74 -1.21 14.98 -7.14
C LYS A 74 -0.48 14.71 -5.82
N GLN A 75 -0.58 13.48 -5.28
CA GLN A 75 0.22 13.04 -4.13
C GLN A 75 1.73 13.22 -4.39
N ILE A 76 2.21 12.75 -5.54
CA ILE A 76 3.63 12.87 -5.90
C ILE A 76 4.04 14.35 -6.02
N GLU A 77 3.23 15.19 -6.66
CA GLU A 77 3.48 16.63 -6.78
C GLU A 77 3.64 17.29 -5.41
N ILE A 78 2.69 17.05 -4.50
CA ILE A 78 2.70 17.59 -3.14
C ILE A 78 3.94 17.11 -2.38
N LEU A 79 4.20 15.80 -2.38
CA LEU A 79 5.32 15.21 -1.66
C LEU A 79 6.68 15.63 -2.21
N LEU A 80 6.79 15.92 -3.49
CA LEU A 80 8.00 16.49 -4.08
C LEU A 80 8.11 18.00 -3.82
N GLY A 81 6.98 18.73 -3.72
CA GLY A 81 6.93 20.16 -3.46
C GLY A 81 7.23 20.57 -2.02
N GLN A 82 6.91 19.72 -1.04
CA GLN A 82 7.11 20.01 0.38
C GLN A 82 8.60 20.08 0.77
N ASN A 83 8.94 20.86 1.80
CA ASN A 83 10.30 21.02 2.32
C ASN A 83 10.44 20.63 3.82
N SER A 84 9.42 20.02 4.39
CA SER A 84 9.38 19.65 5.81
C SER A 84 10.10 18.34 6.12
N SER A 85 10.25 17.44 5.14
CA SER A 85 10.85 16.13 5.35
C SER A 85 11.59 15.60 4.11
N ASP A 86 12.69 14.88 4.35
CA ASP A 86 13.42 14.09 3.35
C ASP A 86 12.79 12.72 3.09
N LEU A 87 11.92 12.26 3.98
CA LEU A 87 11.15 11.02 3.86
C LEU A 87 9.70 11.33 3.56
N VAL A 88 9.12 10.60 2.64
CA VAL A 88 7.72 10.70 2.24
C VAL A 88 7.05 9.33 2.28
N TYR A 89 5.80 9.31 2.70
CA TYR A 89 5.00 8.10 2.83
C TYR A 89 3.68 8.23 2.07
N PHE A 90 3.36 7.21 1.30
CA PHE A 90 2.07 7.03 0.63
C PHE A 90 1.23 6.08 1.47
N ALA A 91 0.04 6.48 1.85
CA ALA A 91 -0.91 5.68 2.61
C ALA A 91 -2.22 5.50 1.82
N GLU A 92 -2.75 4.29 1.87
CA GLU A 92 -4.11 3.94 1.45
C GLU A 92 -4.99 3.85 2.72
N ASP A 93 -6.30 4.06 2.60
CA ASP A 93 -7.27 4.16 3.71
C ASP A 93 -7.79 2.82 4.23
N ASP A 94 -7.28 1.72 3.70
CA ASP A 94 -7.70 0.35 4.00
C ASP A 94 -6.60 -0.52 4.62
N TYR A 95 -5.63 0.12 5.30
CA TYR A 95 -4.55 -0.56 6.04
C TYR A 95 -4.72 -0.41 7.55
N PHE A 96 -4.64 -1.52 8.27
CA PHE A 96 -4.54 -1.55 9.73
C PHE A 96 -3.08 -1.73 10.17
N TYR A 97 -2.64 -0.93 11.14
CA TYR A 97 -1.25 -0.85 11.60
C TYR A 97 -1.11 -1.32 13.04
N LEU A 98 0.04 -1.91 13.38
CA LEU A 98 0.42 -2.19 14.76
C LEU A 98 0.89 -0.90 15.45
N PRO A 99 0.54 -0.68 16.73
CA PRO A 99 0.87 0.55 17.45
C PRO A 99 2.39 0.71 17.64
N ASN A 100 2.88 1.95 17.57
CA ASN A 100 4.28 2.35 17.80
C ASN A 100 5.34 1.68 16.90
N GLN A 101 4.95 1.12 15.74
CA GLN A 101 5.87 0.38 14.88
C GLN A 101 6.45 1.20 13.72
N PHE A 102 5.86 2.35 13.42
CA PHE A 102 6.25 3.15 12.25
C PHE A 102 7.68 3.72 12.38
N ARG A 103 8.10 4.03 13.61
CA ARG A 103 9.46 4.52 13.88
C ARG A 103 10.54 3.56 13.39
N GLU A 104 10.40 2.27 13.63
CA GLU A 104 11.38 1.27 13.19
C GLU A 104 11.51 1.24 11.65
N MET A 105 10.39 1.42 10.93
CA MET A 105 10.40 1.52 9.47
C MET A 105 11.16 2.76 8.98
N VAL A 106 10.98 3.92 9.64
CA VAL A 106 11.72 5.16 9.35
C VAL A 106 13.22 5.00 9.61
N GLU A 107 13.58 4.42 10.74
CA GLU A 107 14.97 4.16 11.11
C GLU A 107 15.64 3.17 10.15
N PHE A 108 14.94 2.11 9.76
CA PHE A 108 15.41 1.17 8.74
C PHE A 108 15.65 1.86 7.39
N ALA A 109 14.74 2.73 6.95
CA ALA A 109 14.88 3.48 5.70
C ALA A 109 16.10 4.41 5.70
N ARG A 110 16.54 4.89 6.88
CA ARG A 110 17.72 5.74 7.05
C ARG A 110 19.02 4.97 7.26
N SER A 111 18.93 3.73 7.73
CA SER A 111 20.11 2.95 8.16
C SER A 111 21.02 2.49 7.02
N ARG A 112 20.53 2.48 5.78
CA ARG A 112 21.23 1.89 4.63
C ARG A 112 20.95 2.65 3.34
N ASP A 113 21.96 2.75 2.49
CA ASP A 113 21.84 3.42 1.17
C ASP A 113 21.09 2.58 0.13
N ASP A 114 21.01 1.26 0.35
CA ASP A 114 20.30 0.36 -0.55
C ASP A 114 18.81 0.18 -0.19
N VAL A 115 18.31 0.89 0.82
CA VAL A 115 16.89 0.97 1.17
C VAL A 115 16.27 2.14 0.41
N HIS A 116 15.63 1.84 -0.71
CA HIS A 116 15.02 2.85 -1.57
C HIS A 116 13.53 3.03 -1.29
N PHE A 117 12.82 1.91 -1.20
CA PHE A 117 11.40 1.85 -0.88
C PHE A 117 11.17 0.85 0.24
N VAL A 118 10.26 1.17 1.16
CA VAL A 118 9.85 0.30 2.26
C VAL A 118 8.34 0.25 2.31
N SER A 119 7.75 -0.93 2.19
CA SER A 119 6.32 -1.13 2.47
C SER A 119 6.17 -1.69 3.88
N PRO A 120 5.16 -1.27 4.68
CA PRO A 120 4.90 -1.84 6.00
C PRO A 120 4.31 -3.24 5.95
N TYR A 121 3.98 -3.71 4.75
CA TYR A 121 3.11 -4.84 4.50
C TYR A 121 3.82 -5.98 3.74
N ASP A 122 3.91 -7.13 4.41
CA ASP A 122 4.39 -8.39 3.83
C ASP A 122 3.20 -9.16 3.21
N HIS A 123 3.02 -9.02 1.91
CA HIS A 123 1.85 -9.54 1.22
C HIS A 123 1.85 -11.07 1.12
N PRO A 124 0.74 -11.80 1.43
CA PRO A 124 0.68 -13.26 1.34
C PRO A 124 0.96 -13.80 -0.07
N ASP A 125 0.67 -13.04 -1.11
CA ASP A 125 0.99 -13.42 -2.50
C ASP A 125 2.50 -13.63 -2.76
N TYR A 126 3.39 -13.07 -1.94
CA TYR A 126 4.84 -13.31 -2.08
C TYR A 126 5.21 -14.78 -1.86
N TYR A 127 4.40 -15.49 -1.11
CA TYR A 127 4.61 -16.89 -0.76
C TYR A 127 3.86 -17.85 -1.69
N THR A 128 2.76 -17.42 -2.30
CA THR A 128 1.82 -18.28 -3.01
C THR A 128 1.79 -18.06 -4.52
N ARG A 129 2.09 -16.85 -5.01
CA ARG A 129 1.97 -16.54 -6.44
C ARG A 129 3.33 -16.46 -7.14
N ARG A 130 3.52 -17.29 -8.17
CA ARG A 130 4.77 -17.34 -8.97
C ARG A 130 5.26 -15.97 -9.45
N LEU A 131 4.35 -15.09 -9.88
CA LEU A 131 4.68 -13.74 -10.34
C LEU A 131 5.29 -12.87 -9.24
N HIS A 132 4.91 -13.10 -7.98
CA HIS A 132 5.37 -12.32 -6.83
C HIS A 132 6.62 -12.92 -6.15
N GLN A 133 7.02 -14.14 -6.53
CA GLN A 133 8.23 -14.77 -6.00
C GLN A 133 9.47 -14.02 -6.48
N TYR A 134 10.28 -13.58 -5.53
CA TYR A 134 11.44 -12.74 -5.76
C TYR A 134 12.64 -13.29 -4.99
N PRO A 135 13.85 -13.36 -5.59
CA PRO A 135 15.06 -13.72 -4.84
C PRO A 135 15.35 -12.68 -3.78
N SER A 136 14.95 -12.97 -2.54
CA SER A 136 15.01 -12.03 -1.44
C SER A 136 16.37 -12.01 -0.77
N ARG A 137 16.88 -10.82 -0.48
CA ARG A 137 17.91 -10.61 0.54
C ARG A 137 17.20 -10.36 1.85
N VAL A 138 17.73 -10.89 2.94
CA VAL A 138 17.20 -10.70 4.29
C VAL A 138 18.27 -10.04 5.15
N VAL A 139 17.89 -9.06 5.95
CA VAL A 139 18.73 -8.41 6.95
C VAL A 139 17.96 -8.29 8.26
N THR A 140 18.66 -8.30 9.38
CA THR A 140 18.08 -8.02 10.70
C THR A 140 18.31 -6.55 11.03
N PHE A 141 17.25 -5.85 11.46
CA PHE A 141 17.33 -4.49 11.96
C PHE A 141 16.20 -4.24 12.96
N GLY A 142 16.53 -3.64 14.10
CA GLY A 142 15.59 -3.43 15.18
C GLY A 142 15.04 -4.75 15.73
N SER A 143 13.74 -4.84 15.85
CA SER A 143 13.03 -5.98 16.44
C SER A 143 12.65 -7.08 15.43
N ARG A 144 12.99 -6.91 14.13
CA ARG A 144 12.51 -7.80 13.07
C ARG A 144 13.50 -8.04 11.94
N HIS A 145 13.14 -8.94 11.04
CA HIS A 145 13.83 -9.14 9.79
C HIS A 145 13.18 -8.28 8.69
N TRP A 146 14.01 -7.82 7.75
CA TRP A 146 13.59 -7.08 6.57
C TRP A 146 14.04 -7.82 5.34
N ARG A 147 13.15 -8.01 4.38
CA ARG A 147 13.48 -8.69 3.13
C ARG A 147 13.19 -7.83 1.92
N THR A 148 13.95 -8.05 0.85
CA THR A 148 13.64 -7.45 -0.44
C THR A 148 12.50 -8.21 -1.13
N THR A 149 11.64 -7.46 -1.84
CA THR A 149 10.56 -8.00 -2.67
C THR A 149 10.50 -7.28 -4.02
N GLY A 150 9.78 -7.87 -4.97
CA GLY A 150 9.65 -7.32 -6.31
C GLY A 150 8.43 -6.42 -6.51
N VAL A 151 7.43 -6.49 -5.64
CA VAL A 151 6.15 -5.82 -5.80
C VAL A 151 5.56 -5.42 -4.45
N THR A 152 4.69 -4.40 -4.42
CA THR A 152 3.80 -4.06 -3.30
C THR A 152 2.59 -3.27 -3.82
N ASN A 153 1.69 -2.86 -2.93
CA ASN A 153 0.62 -1.90 -3.19
C ASN A 153 1.17 -0.46 -3.21
N MET A 154 0.28 0.53 -3.19
CA MET A 154 0.71 1.94 -3.22
C MET A 154 0.95 2.53 -1.81
N THR A 155 1.08 1.67 -0.80
CA THR A 155 1.39 2.02 0.59
C THR A 155 2.87 1.75 0.85
N PHE A 156 3.69 2.82 0.86
CA PHE A 156 5.15 2.72 0.98
C PHE A 156 5.83 4.01 1.45
N LEU A 157 6.96 3.86 2.12
CA LEU A 157 7.90 4.91 2.51
C LEU A 157 9.05 4.99 1.50
N THR A 158 9.50 6.20 1.19
CA THR A 158 10.69 6.43 0.36
C THR A 158 11.37 7.75 0.69
N LYS A 159 12.63 7.91 0.29
CA LYS A 159 13.32 9.21 0.31
C LYS A 159 12.77 10.10 -0.82
N LYS A 160 12.56 11.39 -0.55
CA LYS A 160 12.11 12.38 -1.57
C LYS A 160 12.98 12.35 -2.82
N GLN A 161 14.30 12.22 -2.65
CA GLN A 161 15.26 12.09 -3.75
C GLN A 161 14.97 10.84 -4.61
N VAL A 162 14.72 9.68 -3.98
CA VAL A 162 14.39 8.44 -4.68
C VAL A 162 13.07 8.58 -5.44
N LEU A 163 12.06 9.20 -4.84
CA LEU A 163 10.78 9.48 -5.50
C LEU A 163 10.97 10.36 -6.74
N MET A 164 11.79 11.40 -6.65
CA MET A 164 12.12 12.29 -7.77
C MET A 164 12.80 11.52 -8.91
N GLU A 165 13.79 10.69 -8.62
CA GLU A 165 14.48 9.87 -9.63
C GLU A 165 13.56 8.81 -10.27
N ALA A 166 12.64 8.22 -9.48
CA ALA A 166 11.68 7.23 -9.94
C ALA A 166 10.42 7.84 -10.59
N HIS A 167 10.24 9.15 -10.52
CA HIS A 167 9.02 9.85 -10.94
C HIS A 167 8.56 9.47 -12.37
N ARG A 168 9.48 9.34 -13.31
CA ARG A 168 9.16 8.96 -14.70
C ARG A 168 8.46 7.60 -14.79
N VAL A 169 8.80 6.66 -13.91
CA VAL A 169 8.15 5.35 -13.85
C VAL A 169 6.76 5.49 -13.22
N PHE A 170 6.64 6.21 -12.09
CA PHE A 170 5.34 6.47 -11.46
C PHE A 170 4.36 7.20 -12.42
N LYS A 171 4.83 8.13 -13.24
CA LYS A 171 4.01 8.81 -14.24
C LYS A 171 3.34 7.86 -15.23
N THR A 172 3.90 6.68 -15.47
CA THR A 172 3.28 5.67 -16.35
C THR A 172 1.99 5.05 -15.77
N TYR A 173 1.69 5.29 -14.48
CA TYR A 173 0.43 4.92 -13.85
C TYR A 173 -0.78 5.49 -14.60
N THR A 174 -0.68 6.71 -15.11
CA THR A 174 -1.71 7.35 -15.94
C THR A 174 -1.93 6.64 -17.27
N ARG A 175 -0.95 5.86 -17.75
CA ARG A 175 -0.98 5.08 -18.99
C ARG A 175 -1.34 3.61 -18.77
N ARG A 176 -2.11 3.30 -17.71
CA ARG A 176 -2.53 1.94 -17.32
C ARG A 176 -1.40 0.99 -16.89
N ASN A 177 -0.19 1.50 -16.62
CA ASN A 177 0.88 0.74 -15.98
C ASN A 177 0.70 0.82 -14.46
N ARG A 178 -0.31 0.12 -13.91
CA ARG A 178 -0.82 0.30 -12.54
C ARG A 178 -0.46 -0.84 -11.61
N GLY A 179 -0.49 -0.56 -10.31
CA GLY A 179 -0.26 -1.54 -9.24
C GLY A 179 1.08 -2.25 -9.40
N ILE A 180 1.07 -3.57 -9.40
CA ILE A 180 2.28 -4.40 -9.44
C ILE A 180 3.21 -4.09 -10.63
N LEU A 181 2.69 -3.58 -11.75
CA LEU A 181 3.50 -3.33 -12.96
C LEU A 181 4.52 -2.21 -12.76
N ILE A 182 4.18 -1.17 -11.99
CA ILE A 182 5.14 -0.14 -11.60
C ILE A 182 6.28 -0.76 -10.81
N TRP A 183 5.95 -1.57 -9.80
CA TRP A 183 6.94 -2.20 -8.95
C TRP A 183 7.83 -3.18 -9.71
N LEU A 184 7.26 -4.01 -10.60
CA LEU A 184 8.05 -4.88 -11.48
C LEU A 184 9.06 -4.06 -12.30
N SER A 185 8.65 -2.88 -12.81
CA SER A 185 9.53 -2.00 -13.57
C SER A 185 10.63 -1.39 -12.71
N LEU A 186 10.30 -0.88 -11.51
CA LEU A 186 11.27 -0.27 -10.59
C LEU A 186 12.29 -1.27 -10.07
N THR A 187 11.83 -2.44 -9.64
CA THR A 187 12.70 -3.50 -9.08
C THR A 187 13.39 -4.32 -10.16
N LYS A 188 13.05 -4.10 -11.43
CA LYS A 188 13.50 -4.90 -12.58
C LYS A 188 13.31 -6.40 -12.31
N HIS A 189 12.11 -6.76 -11.88
CA HIS A 189 11.79 -8.14 -11.55
C HIS A 189 12.04 -9.05 -12.76
N LYS A 190 12.58 -10.25 -12.50
CA LYS A 190 12.90 -11.25 -13.54
C LYS A 190 11.76 -11.55 -14.52
N ALA A 191 10.48 -11.40 -14.08
CA ALA A 191 9.31 -11.58 -14.95
C ALA A 191 9.28 -10.65 -16.16
N LEU A 192 10.02 -9.54 -16.13
CA LEU A 192 10.19 -8.65 -17.29
C LEU A 192 11.26 -9.14 -18.27
N ASN A 193 12.10 -10.13 -17.91
CA ASN A 193 12.97 -10.76 -18.86
C ASN A 193 12.13 -11.65 -19.82
N PRO A 194 12.28 -11.52 -21.16
CA PRO A 194 11.49 -12.29 -22.13
C PRO A 194 11.51 -13.79 -21.89
N ILE A 195 12.66 -14.36 -21.49
CA ILE A 195 12.80 -15.80 -21.20
C ILE A 195 11.88 -16.23 -20.07
N TYR A 196 11.77 -15.44 -18.99
CA TYR A 196 10.89 -15.74 -17.86
C TYR A 196 9.43 -15.32 -18.10
N ALA A 197 9.18 -14.43 -19.07
CA ALA A 197 7.84 -14.03 -19.47
C ALA A 197 7.17 -15.05 -20.39
N PHE A 198 7.94 -15.84 -21.16
CA PHE A 198 7.41 -16.80 -22.14
C PHE A 198 6.42 -17.82 -21.57
N PRO A 199 6.65 -18.46 -20.39
CA PRO A 199 5.67 -19.37 -19.81
C PRO A 199 4.29 -18.73 -19.56
N TYR A 200 4.24 -17.41 -19.25
CA TYR A 200 2.97 -16.69 -19.11
C TYR A 200 2.22 -16.53 -20.44
N LEU A 201 2.93 -16.43 -21.55
CA LEU A 201 2.32 -16.42 -22.87
C LEU A 201 1.54 -17.71 -23.14
N MET A 202 2.09 -18.83 -22.73
CA MET A 202 1.49 -20.16 -22.97
C MET A 202 0.35 -20.48 -21.99
N HIS A 203 0.51 -20.15 -20.70
CA HIS A 203 -0.40 -20.60 -19.65
C HIS A 203 -1.25 -19.49 -19.04
N GLU A 204 -0.81 -18.24 -19.09
CA GLU A 204 -1.47 -17.09 -18.43
C GLU A 204 -1.46 -15.84 -19.32
N ARG A 205 -2.13 -15.89 -20.47
CA ARG A 205 -2.15 -14.80 -21.46
C ARG A 205 -2.50 -13.40 -20.87
N ARG A 206 -3.34 -13.35 -19.81
CA ARG A 206 -3.67 -12.07 -19.13
C ARG A 206 -2.46 -11.48 -18.42
N THR A 207 -1.69 -12.31 -17.73
CA THR A 207 -0.44 -11.91 -17.07
C THR A 207 0.61 -11.48 -18.09
N PHE A 208 0.77 -12.23 -19.18
CA PHE A 208 1.67 -11.85 -20.28
C PHE A 208 1.33 -10.49 -20.87
N LYS A 209 0.04 -10.22 -21.18
CA LYS A 209 -0.41 -8.90 -21.68
C LYS A 209 -0.08 -7.75 -20.71
N LYS A 210 -0.14 -7.99 -19.39
CA LYS A 210 0.29 -7.01 -18.38
C LYS A 210 1.79 -6.76 -18.44
N LEU A 211 2.61 -7.81 -18.51
CA LEU A 211 4.07 -7.68 -18.63
C LEU A 211 4.47 -6.95 -19.92
N ALA A 212 3.87 -7.30 -21.06
CA ALA A 212 4.09 -6.61 -22.33
C ALA A 212 3.75 -5.11 -22.24
N ARG A 213 2.66 -4.75 -21.55
CA ARG A 213 2.32 -3.35 -21.30
C ARG A 213 3.36 -2.63 -20.45
N SER A 214 3.88 -3.28 -19.42
CA SER A 214 4.97 -2.75 -18.61
C SER A 214 6.21 -2.47 -19.46
N TRP A 215 6.57 -3.40 -20.35
CA TRP A 215 7.65 -3.22 -21.31
C TRP A 215 7.41 -2.01 -22.21
N LEU A 216 6.26 -1.90 -22.84
CA LEU A 216 5.93 -0.78 -23.72
C LEU A 216 5.98 0.57 -22.99
N SER A 217 5.54 0.60 -21.72
CA SER A 217 5.48 1.84 -20.94
C SER A 217 6.82 2.25 -20.34
N CYS A 218 7.68 1.29 -19.97
CA CYS A 218 8.87 1.52 -19.14
C CYS A 218 10.16 0.94 -19.76
N TRP A 219 10.21 0.60 -21.06
CA TRP A 219 11.34 -0.11 -21.68
C TRP A 219 12.70 0.58 -21.44
N ARG A 220 12.75 1.93 -21.53
CA ARG A 220 13.98 2.70 -21.27
C ARG A 220 14.47 2.48 -19.84
N HIS A 221 13.55 2.52 -18.87
CA HIS A 221 13.90 2.26 -17.47
C HIS A 221 14.28 0.80 -17.26
N ILE A 222 13.55 -0.15 -17.83
CA ILE A 222 13.83 -1.58 -17.70
C ILE A 222 15.22 -1.92 -18.23
N LEU A 223 15.64 -1.35 -19.35
CA LEU A 223 16.95 -1.60 -19.97
C LEU A 223 18.07 -0.79 -19.30
N PHE A 224 17.90 0.51 -19.18
CA PHE A 224 18.98 1.45 -18.87
C PHE A 224 18.83 2.17 -17.52
N GLY A 225 17.65 2.14 -16.89
CA GLY A 225 17.43 2.79 -15.61
C GLY A 225 18.11 2.07 -14.44
N ARG A 226 18.13 2.71 -13.29
CA ARG A 226 18.59 2.11 -12.03
C ARG A 226 17.63 1.03 -11.57
N ARG A 227 18.13 -0.08 -11.01
CA ARG A 227 17.34 -1.05 -10.27
C ARG A 227 17.11 -0.53 -8.85
N TRP A 228 15.86 -0.50 -8.40
CA TRP A 228 15.47 -0.08 -7.08
C TRP A 228 15.18 -1.28 -6.17
N ASN A 229 15.54 -1.17 -4.89
CA ASN A 229 15.20 -2.18 -3.89
C ASN A 229 13.94 -1.73 -3.16
N LEU A 230 13.00 -2.66 -3.02
CA LEU A 230 11.81 -2.56 -2.21
C LEU A 230 11.96 -3.54 -1.04
N TRP A 231 11.75 -3.07 0.17
CA TRP A 231 11.88 -3.84 1.39
C TRP A 231 10.55 -3.95 2.11
N VAL A 232 10.35 -5.08 2.81
CA VAL A 232 9.19 -5.33 3.67
C VAL A 232 9.63 -5.95 4.98
N PRO A 233 8.96 -5.65 6.10
CA PRO A 233 9.25 -6.21 7.42
C PRO A 233 8.65 -7.60 7.60
N MET A 234 9.33 -8.45 8.36
CA MET A 234 8.85 -9.76 8.82
C MET A 234 9.07 -9.89 10.33
N PRO A 235 8.02 -9.93 11.16
CA PRO A 235 6.59 -9.81 10.82
C PRO A 235 6.22 -8.42 10.32
N SER A 236 5.06 -8.35 9.65
CA SER A 236 4.52 -7.13 9.04
C SER A 236 4.19 -6.06 10.09
N ILE A 237 4.32 -4.79 9.71
CA ILE A 237 3.93 -3.62 10.53
C ILE A 237 2.44 -3.29 10.31
N ALA A 238 1.95 -3.56 9.11
CA ALA A 238 0.57 -3.30 8.74
C ALA A 238 -0.01 -4.45 7.92
N THR A 239 -1.33 -4.49 7.83
CA THR A 239 -2.05 -5.44 6.97
C THR A 239 -3.12 -4.72 6.17
N HIS A 240 -3.35 -5.18 4.95
CA HIS A 240 -4.48 -4.74 4.15
C HIS A 240 -5.77 -5.35 4.70
N MET A 241 -6.82 -4.55 4.87
CA MET A 241 -8.09 -4.95 5.48
C MET A 241 -9.02 -5.71 4.51
N GLU A 242 -8.42 -6.54 3.65
CA GLU A 242 -9.12 -7.45 2.75
C GLU A 242 -9.02 -8.89 3.29
N LYS A 243 -10.14 -9.63 3.25
CA LYS A 243 -10.26 -10.98 3.84
C LYS A 243 -9.15 -11.97 3.41
N THR A 244 -8.66 -11.86 2.18
CA THR A 244 -7.66 -12.76 1.61
C THR A 244 -6.24 -12.18 1.61
N ALA A 245 -6.06 -11.01 2.20
CA ALA A 245 -4.83 -10.23 2.11
C ALA A 245 -4.19 -9.93 3.48
N LEU A 246 -4.59 -10.62 4.53
CA LEU A 246 -3.94 -10.46 5.85
C LEU A 246 -2.49 -10.90 5.78
N ALA A 247 -1.59 -10.08 6.31
CA ALA A 247 -0.16 -10.38 6.36
C ALA A 247 0.09 -11.62 7.25
N PRO A 248 1.06 -12.48 6.89
CA PRO A 248 1.39 -13.65 7.69
C PRO A 248 2.10 -13.29 9.00
N CYS A 249 2.19 -14.26 9.91
CA CYS A 249 2.96 -14.21 11.16
C CYS A 249 2.49 -13.20 12.22
N VAL A 250 1.30 -12.63 12.08
CA VAL A 250 0.67 -11.75 13.09
C VAL A 250 -0.78 -12.17 13.27
N ASP A 251 -1.25 -12.19 14.50
CA ASP A 251 -2.68 -12.41 14.81
C ASP A 251 -3.47 -11.10 14.60
N TRP A 252 -3.71 -10.77 13.35
CA TRP A 252 -4.47 -9.57 12.97
C TRP A 252 -5.92 -9.66 13.46
N ILE A 253 -6.51 -10.85 13.44
CA ILE A 253 -7.90 -11.05 13.90
C ILE A 253 -8.03 -10.75 15.38
N GLY A 254 -7.12 -11.26 16.21
CA GLY A 254 -7.07 -10.95 17.64
C GLY A 254 -6.81 -9.48 17.91
N THR A 255 -5.86 -8.87 17.20
CA THR A 255 -5.52 -7.45 17.34
C THR A 255 -6.71 -6.55 16.97
N ILE A 256 -7.37 -6.81 15.84
CA ILE A 256 -8.54 -6.03 15.40
C ILE A 256 -9.72 -6.21 16.37
N ARG A 257 -9.94 -7.44 16.90
CA ARG A 257 -10.97 -7.69 17.90
C ARG A 257 -10.78 -6.91 19.19
N ALA A 258 -9.56 -6.75 19.62
CA ALA A 258 -9.25 -5.93 20.79
C ALA A 258 -9.64 -4.46 20.62
N GLU A 259 -9.61 -3.95 19.38
CA GLU A 259 -9.98 -2.57 19.04
C GLU A 259 -11.49 -2.35 18.85
N VAL A 260 -12.18 -3.31 18.23
CA VAL A 260 -13.59 -3.12 17.78
C VAL A 260 -14.60 -3.99 18.55
N GLY A 261 -14.15 -4.87 19.47
CA GLY A 261 -15.00 -5.83 20.16
C GLY A 261 -15.24 -7.13 19.36
N PRO A 262 -16.21 -7.98 19.78
CA PRO A 262 -16.43 -9.28 19.18
C PRO A 262 -16.83 -9.19 17.70
N LEU A 263 -15.97 -9.70 16.81
CA LEU A 263 -16.20 -9.66 15.34
C LEU A 263 -17.44 -10.45 14.89
N GLN A 264 -17.96 -11.36 15.71
CA GLN A 264 -19.16 -12.15 15.39
C GLN A 264 -20.42 -11.29 15.31
N GLU A 265 -20.57 -10.27 16.18
CA GLU A 265 -21.68 -9.32 16.11
C GLU A 265 -21.61 -8.45 14.84
N LEU A 266 -20.41 -8.03 14.46
CA LEU A 266 -20.15 -7.20 13.28
C LEU A 266 -20.30 -7.98 11.94
N MET A 267 -20.12 -9.31 11.97
CA MET A 267 -20.33 -10.18 10.79
C MET A 267 -21.77 -10.64 10.65
N GLN A 268 -22.56 -10.67 11.72
CA GLN A 268 -23.95 -11.12 11.72
C GLN A 268 -24.95 -10.03 11.29
N GLU A 269 -24.63 -8.75 11.49
CA GLU A 269 -25.49 -7.65 11.00
C GLU A 269 -25.66 -7.68 9.47
N THR A 270 -24.73 -8.32 8.73
CA THR A 270 -24.79 -8.45 7.26
C THR A 270 -25.61 -9.65 6.77
N THR A 271 -25.94 -10.61 7.63
CA THR A 271 -26.77 -11.78 7.24
C THR A 271 -28.26 -11.58 7.55
N GLY A 272 -28.61 -10.63 8.40
CA GLY A 272 -30.01 -10.36 8.78
C GLY A 272 -30.83 -9.52 7.80
N ALA A 273 -30.19 -8.84 6.84
CA ALA A 273 -30.88 -7.94 5.91
C ALA A 273 -31.40 -8.60 4.61
N ASN A 274 -31.08 -9.88 4.36
CA ASN A 274 -31.51 -10.59 3.14
C ASN A 274 -32.59 -11.65 3.38
N GLY A 275 -33.25 -11.67 4.55
CA GLY A 275 -34.31 -12.64 4.90
C GLY A 275 -35.73 -12.11 4.74
N GLY A 276 -36.02 -11.24 3.77
CA GLY A 276 -37.36 -10.65 3.71
C GLY A 276 -37.84 -10.16 2.34
N ARG A 277 -37.66 -10.97 1.29
CA ARG A 277 -38.40 -10.77 0.02
C ARG A 277 -38.40 -12.07 -0.78
N ASP A 278 -39.17 -13.04 -0.34
CA ASP A 278 -39.77 -14.06 -1.22
C ASP A 278 -40.91 -14.73 -0.45
N ALA A 279 -42.05 -14.07 -0.41
CA ALA A 279 -43.36 -14.66 -0.17
C ALA A 279 -44.44 -13.61 -0.52
N MET A 280 -44.81 -13.53 -1.79
CA MET A 280 -46.18 -13.37 -2.32
C MET A 280 -46.14 -13.29 -3.85
#